data_c335695e32c9c88b462f1090c5113650
#
_entry.id   c335695e32c9c88b462f1090c5113650
#
_cell.length_a   1.000
_cell.length_b   1.000
_cell.length_c   1.000
_cell.angle_alpha   90.00
_cell.angle_beta   90.00
_cell.angle_gamma   90.00
#
_symmetry.space_group_name_H-M   'P 1'
#
loop_
_entity.id
_entity.type
_entity.pdbx_description
1 polymer ?
#
loop_
_entity_poly.entity_id
_entity_poly.type
_entity_poly.pdbx_seq_one_letter_code
_entity_poly.pdbx_strand_id
1 'polypeptide(L)'
;MLEELKQKVYEANMMLPKNGLVVFTWGNVSGIDREKGFMVIKPSGVEYDQLKPEDMVVVDVKTGEKVEGKYKPSSDTDTHLVLYRNFPHIGGIVHTHSKWAVSFAQAGLGVKPMGTTHGDYFYGEIPCTRKMSEEEIAGQYELETGNVIVETFKDKEPDDVPAVLVHSHGPFTWGSDPFNAVHNAVVLEEICFMNFHAHMLNPQKGNMQQELLDKHYLRKHGKNAYYGQ
;
A
#
# COMPACT_ATOMS: atom_id res chain seq x y z
N MET A 1 18.34 17.02 5.05
CA MET A 1 18.80 15.73 4.50
C MET A 1 17.70 15.11 3.66
N LEU A 2 18.04 14.49 2.53
CA LEU A 2 17.04 13.85 1.62
C LEU A 2 15.95 14.77 1.06
N GLU A 3 16.28 16.01 0.73
CA GLU A 3 15.29 17.01 0.29
C GLU A 3 14.48 16.57 -0.94
N GLU A 4 15.13 15.90 -1.91
CA GLU A 4 14.44 15.38 -3.08
C GLU A 4 13.44 14.27 -2.71
N LEU A 5 13.80 13.35 -1.81
CA LEU A 5 12.91 12.29 -1.36
C LEU A 5 11.76 12.87 -0.51
N LYS A 6 12.03 13.87 0.35
CA LYS A 6 10.99 14.58 1.10
C LYS A 6 9.98 15.24 0.16
N GLN A 7 10.46 15.88 -0.91
CA GLN A 7 9.59 16.48 -1.91
C GLN A 7 8.70 15.43 -2.59
N LYS A 8 9.28 14.32 -3.05
CA LYS A 8 8.53 13.21 -3.67
C LYS A 8 7.48 12.61 -2.72
N VAL A 9 7.86 12.37 -1.47
CA VAL A 9 6.94 11.82 -0.45
C VAL A 9 5.82 12.80 -0.13
N TYR A 10 6.13 14.10 -0.01
CA TYR A 10 5.12 15.14 0.15
C TYR A 10 4.13 15.15 -1.01
N GLU A 11 4.62 15.22 -2.25
CA GLU A 11 3.78 15.25 -3.45
C GLU A 11 2.89 14.00 -3.55
N ALA A 12 3.44 12.83 -3.26
CA ALA A 12 2.70 11.58 -3.23
C ALA A 12 1.61 11.59 -2.13
N ASN A 13 1.90 12.11 -0.94
CA ASN A 13 0.88 12.31 0.11
C ASN A 13 -0.24 13.24 -0.36
N MET A 14 0.08 14.33 -1.06
CA MET A 14 -0.92 15.26 -1.60
C MET A 14 -1.80 14.65 -2.70
N MET A 15 -1.39 13.55 -3.31
CA MET A 15 -2.24 12.80 -4.25
C MET A 15 -3.37 12.04 -3.55
N LEU A 16 -3.22 11.66 -2.28
CA LEU A 16 -4.25 10.90 -1.56
C LEU A 16 -5.58 11.66 -1.46
N PRO A 17 -5.63 12.90 -0.94
CA PRO A 17 -6.87 13.67 -0.91
C PRO A 17 -7.38 14.03 -2.30
N LYS A 18 -6.51 14.28 -3.28
CA LYS A 18 -6.91 14.57 -4.68
C LYS A 18 -7.66 13.40 -5.32
N ASN A 19 -7.33 12.16 -4.95
CA ASN A 19 -7.97 10.94 -5.44
C ASN A 19 -9.06 10.40 -4.50
N GLY A 20 -9.43 11.13 -3.44
CA GLY A 20 -10.50 10.73 -2.52
C GLY A 20 -10.18 9.51 -1.66
N LEU A 21 -8.90 9.18 -1.48
CA LEU A 21 -8.45 7.99 -0.74
C LEU A 21 -8.39 8.22 0.79
N VAL A 22 -8.47 9.47 1.23
CA VAL A 22 -8.31 9.83 2.65
C VAL A 22 -9.36 10.86 3.09
N VAL A 23 -9.64 10.84 4.39
CA VAL A 23 -10.48 11.80 5.10
C VAL A 23 -9.65 12.34 6.27
N PHE A 24 -9.70 13.65 6.54
CA PHE A 24 -8.91 14.31 7.59
C PHE A 24 -7.40 14.00 7.44
N THR A 25 -6.76 13.61 8.54
CA THR A 25 -5.32 13.27 8.58
C THR A 25 -5.02 11.80 8.29
N TRP A 26 -6.06 10.98 8.02
CA TRP A 26 -5.91 9.53 7.85
C TRP A 26 -5.06 9.20 6.62
N GLY A 27 -4.33 8.10 6.74
CA GLY A 27 -3.45 7.64 5.68
C GLY A 27 -2.12 8.38 5.61
N ASN A 28 -1.20 7.77 4.91
CA ASN A 28 0.15 8.29 4.72
C ASN A 28 0.84 7.59 3.55
N VAL A 29 1.88 8.25 3.06
CA VAL A 29 2.83 7.71 2.09
C VAL A 29 4.22 7.82 2.67
N SER A 30 5.05 6.80 2.44
CA SER A 30 6.49 6.85 2.67
C SER A 30 7.29 6.55 1.40
N GLY A 31 8.57 6.89 1.43
CA GLY A 31 9.57 6.52 0.44
C GLY A 31 10.88 6.17 1.10
N ILE A 32 11.71 5.36 0.44
CA ILE A 32 12.99 4.90 0.98
C ILE A 32 14.16 5.31 0.09
N ASP A 33 15.26 5.73 0.71
CA ASP A 33 16.59 5.78 0.11
C ASP A 33 17.38 4.59 0.65
N ARG A 34 17.47 3.52 -0.14
CA ARG A 34 18.12 2.26 0.28
C ARG A 34 19.62 2.39 0.39
N GLU A 35 20.25 3.27 -0.40
CA GLU A 35 21.69 3.49 -0.33
C GLU A 35 22.10 4.15 0.98
N LYS A 36 21.31 5.13 1.42
CA LYS A 36 21.55 5.83 2.70
C LYS A 36 20.92 5.13 3.89
N GLY A 37 19.99 4.17 3.68
CA GLY A 37 19.32 3.44 4.74
C GLY A 37 18.25 4.24 5.48
N PHE A 38 17.62 5.22 4.82
CA PHE A 38 16.62 6.08 5.44
C PHE A 38 15.27 5.98 4.74
N MET A 39 14.21 6.00 5.54
CA MET A 39 12.83 6.17 5.11
C MET A 39 12.38 7.61 5.40
N VAL A 40 11.58 8.16 4.49
CA VAL A 40 10.87 9.43 4.68
C VAL A 40 9.38 9.13 4.73
N ILE A 41 8.66 9.67 5.72
CA ILE A 41 7.24 9.41 5.93
C ILE A 41 6.49 10.69 6.36
N LYS A 42 5.19 10.74 6.09
CA LYS A 42 4.29 11.80 6.56
C LYS A 42 4.31 11.90 8.09
N PRO A 43 4.31 13.12 8.66
CA PRO A 43 4.14 13.30 10.09
C PRO A 43 2.74 12.88 10.56
N SER A 44 2.64 12.43 11.82
CA SER A 44 1.39 12.12 12.49
C SER A 44 0.57 13.39 12.74
N GLY A 45 -0.75 13.31 12.50
CA GLY A 45 -1.71 14.34 12.94
C GLY A 45 -1.61 15.69 12.24
N VAL A 46 -0.85 15.83 11.15
CA VAL A 46 -0.79 17.07 10.36
C VAL A 46 -1.78 16.99 9.21
N GLU A 47 -2.66 17.98 9.12
CA GLU A 47 -3.66 18.10 8.05
C GLU A 47 -2.99 18.26 6.68
N TYR A 48 -3.59 17.71 5.64
CA TYR A 48 -3.00 17.71 4.29
C TYR A 48 -2.83 19.12 3.73
N ASP A 49 -3.74 20.03 4.01
CA ASP A 49 -3.69 21.43 3.56
C ASP A 49 -2.62 22.28 4.27
N GLN A 50 -2.12 21.81 5.42
CA GLN A 50 -1.05 22.46 6.18
C GLN A 50 0.32 21.82 5.96
N LEU A 51 0.34 20.66 5.29
CA LEU A 51 1.54 19.85 5.11
C LEU A 51 2.51 20.53 4.13
N LYS A 52 3.80 20.45 4.42
CA LYS A 52 4.88 20.96 3.59
C LYS A 52 5.98 19.92 3.41
N PRO A 53 6.82 20.03 2.37
CA PRO A 53 7.92 19.08 2.16
C PRO A 53 8.87 18.99 3.35
N GLU A 54 9.20 20.12 4.00
CA GLU A 54 10.07 20.17 5.17
C GLU A 54 9.47 19.50 6.43
N ASP A 55 8.18 19.25 6.45
CA ASP A 55 7.51 18.57 7.56
C ASP A 55 7.68 17.04 7.52
N MET A 56 8.12 16.51 6.36
CA MET A 56 8.37 15.07 6.21
C MET A 56 9.44 14.61 7.20
N VAL A 57 9.20 13.45 7.82
CA VAL A 57 10.05 12.91 8.89
C VAL A 57 10.98 11.85 8.31
N VAL A 58 12.28 11.94 8.68
CA VAL A 58 13.29 10.96 8.29
C VAL A 58 13.51 9.97 9.43
N VAL A 59 13.46 8.69 9.10
CA VAL A 59 13.62 7.57 10.04
C VAL A 59 14.73 6.64 9.53
N ASP A 60 15.61 6.20 10.41
CA ASP A 60 16.61 5.19 10.10
C ASP A 60 15.94 3.82 9.94
N VAL A 61 16.13 3.18 8.79
CA VAL A 61 15.46 1.91 8.47
C VAL A 61 15.95 0.77 9.37
N LYS A 62 17.21 0.80 9.80
CA LYS A 62 17.79 -0.26 10.62
C LYS A 62 17.36 -0.16 12.10
N THR A 63 17.40 1.04 12.66
CA THR A 63 17.11 1.26 14.10
C THR A 63 15.63 1.57 14.36
N GLY A 64 14.92 2.16 13.39
CA GLY A 64 13.57 2.69 13.57
C GLY A 64 13.54 4.07 14.23
N GLU A 65 14.72 4.65 14.54
CA GLU A 65 14.80 5.94 15.21
C GLU A 65 14.54 7.10 14.24
N LYS A 66 13.83 8.11 14.75
CA LYS A 66 13.69 9.39 14.03
C LYS A 66 15.03 10.12 13.99
N VAL A 67 15.52 10.40 12.77
CA VAL A 67 16.79 11.09 12.53
C VAL A 67 16.60 12.58 12.29
N GLU A 68 15.52 12.95 11.55
CA GLU A 68 15.24 14.34 11.19
C GLU A 68 13.73 14.59 11.11
N GLY A 69 13.33 15.81 11.43
CA GLY A 69 11.94 16.28 11.36
C GLY A 69 11.45 16.86 12.68
N LYS A 70 10.62 17.89 12.58
CA LYS A 70 10.10 18.63 13.74
C LYS A 70 8.95 17.85 14.44
N TYR A 71 8.22 17.05 13.67
CA TYR A 71 7.05 16.31 14.16
C TYR A 71 7.41 14.86 14.55
N LYS A 72 6.45 14.15 15.15
CA LYS A 72 6.49 12.69 15.26
C LYS A 72 6.18 12.09 13.90
N PRO A 73 6.82 10.98 13.50
CA PRO A 73 6.44 10.25 12.30
C PRO A 73 5.03 9.67 12.45
N SER A 74 4.42 9.24 11.33
CA SER A 74 3.15 8.51 11.34
C SER A 74 3.19 7.34 12.34
N SER A 75 2.05 7.02 12.95
CA SER A 75 1.90 5.81 13.77
C SER A 75 2.26 4.54 13.00
N ASP A 76 2.01 4.50 11.70
CA ASP A 76 2.27 3.34 10.85
C ASP A 76 3.77 3.13 10.50
N THR A 77 4.65 3.93 11.08
CA THR A 77 6.11 3.89 10.80
C THR A 77 6.67 2.48 10.96
N ASP A 78 6.34 1.77 12.04
CA ASP A 78 6.88 0.43 12.28
C ASP A 78 6.36 -0.58 11.25
N THR A 79 5.09 -0.48 10.84
CA THR A 79 4.56 -1.29 9.74
C THR A 79 5.35 -1.06 8.45
N HIS A 80 5.58 0.21 8.05
CA HIS A 80 6.36 0.53 6.86
C HIS A 80 7.80 0.03 6.94
N LEU A 81 8.45 0.16 8.10
CA LEU A 81 9.81 -0.35 8.33
C LEU A 81 9.89 -1.87 8.16
N VAL A 82 8.92 -2.62 8.70
CA VAL A 82 8.84 -4.08 8.51
C VAL A 82 8.75 -4.43 7.03
N LEU A 83 7.88 -3.75 6.28
CA LEU A 83 7.73 -4.00 4.84
C LEU A 83 9.01 -3.66 4.07
N TYR A 84 9.65 -2.52 4.31
CA TYR A 84 10.91 -2.17 3.64
C TYR A 84 12.06 -3.13 3.93
N ARG A 85 12.10 -3.70 5.14
CA ARG A 85 13.12 -4.69 5.54
C ARG A 85 12.90 -6.05 4.88
N ASN A 86 11.65 -6.44 4.60
CA ASN A 86 11.30 -7.75 4.09
C ASN A 86 11.02 -7.78 2.58
N PHE A 87 10.64 -6.64 1.97
CA PHE A 87 10.38 -6.52 0.54
C PHE A 87 11.46 -5.64 -0.11
N PRO A 88 12.56 -6.24 -0.64
CA PRO A 88 13.76 -5.49 -1.01
C PRO A 88 13.59 -4.58 -2.24
N HIS A 89 12.59 -4.81 -3.08
CA HIS A 89 12.42 -4.08 -4.36
C HIS A 89 11.48 -2.88 -4.25
N ILE A 90 10.70 -2.77 -3.18
CA ILE A 90 9.77 -1.65 -3.03
C ILE A 90 10.47 -0.35 -2.67
N GLY A 91 10.03 0.75 -3.27
CA GLY A 91 10.58 2.11 -3.05
C GLY A 91 9.60 3.08 -2.42
N GLY A 92 8.30 2.74 -2.39
CA GLY A 92 7.24 3.50 -1.75
C GLY A 92 6.17 2.62 -1.13
N ILE A 93 5.53 3.10 -0.06
CA ILE A 93 4.41 2.42 0.62
C ILE A 93 3.31 3.45 0.89
N VAL A 94 2.06 3.03 0.73
CA VAL A 94 0.86 3.78 1.07
C VAL A 94 0.01 2.97 2.04
N HIS A 95 -0.49 3.63 3.08
CA HIS A 95 -1.60 3.16 3.90
C HIS A 95 -2.76 4.14 3.80
N THR A 96 -3.97 3.63 3.68
CA THR A 96 -5.20 4.45 3.70
C THR A 96 -6.34 3.73 4.41
N HIS A 97 -7.40 4.50 4.69
CA HIS A 97 -8.71 3.95 5.06
C HIS A 97 -9.73 4.22 3.95
N SER A 98 -9.35 3.96 2.71
CA SER A 98 -10.21 4.16 1.54
C SER A 98 -11.41 3.20 1.60
N LYS A 99 -12.59 3.71 1.23
CA LYS A 99 -13.89 3.14 1.58
C LYS A 99 -14.11 1.72 1.10
N TRP A 100 -13.79 1.47 -0.18
CA TRP A 100 -14.06 0.20 -0.82
C TRP A 100 -13.06 -0.87 -0.39
N ALA A 101 -11.78 -0.53 -0.33
CA ALA A 101 -10.75 -1.44 0.14
C ALA A 101 -10.97 -1.81 1.62
N VAL A 102 -11.31 -0.82 2.48
CA VAL A 102 -11.68 -1.09 3.90
C VAL A 102 -12.90 -1.97 4.01
N SER A 103 -13.89 -1.83 3.12
CA SER A 103 -15.09 -2.69 3.16
C SER A 103 -14.72 -4.17 2.96
N PHE A 104 -13.80 -4.49 2.04
CA PHE A 104 -13.27 -5.84 1.87
C PHE A 104 -12.44 -6.29 3.08
N ALA A 105 -11.57 -5.42 3.61
CA ALA A 105 -10.78 -5.71 4.81
C ALA A 105 -11.67 -6.03 6.03
N GLN A 106 -12.74 -5.27 6.26
CA GLN A 106 -13.71 -5.50 7.34
C GLN A 106 -14.50 -6.80 7.14
N ALA A 107 -14.78 -7.16 5.89
CA ALA A 107 -15.41 -8.43 5.57
C ALA A 107 -14.44 -9.62 5.69
N GLY A 108 -13.13 -9.39 5.85
CA GLY A 108 -12.09 -10.42 5.88
C GLY A 108 -11.90 -11.11 4.53
N LEU A 109 -12.17 -10.40 3.44
CA LEU A 109 -12.11 -10.94 2.07
C LEU A 109 -10.93 -10.32 1.30
N GLY A 110 -10.23 -11.16 0.56
CA GLY A 110 -9.31 -10.73 -0.49
C GLY A 110 -10.05 -10.19 -1.71
N VAL A 111 -9.34 -9.52 -2.62
CA VAL A 111 -9.89 -8.95 -3.85
C VAL A 111 -9.53 -9.85 -5.04
N LYS A 112 -10.52 -10.59 -5.54
CA LYS A 112 -10.34 -11.55 -6.63
C LYS A 112 -10.13 -10.84 -7.97
N PRO A 113 -9.31 -11.42 -8.88
CA PRO A 113 -9.15 -10.90 -10.23
C PRO A 113 -10.39 -11.17 -11.07
N MET A 114 -11.34 -10.25 -11.08
CA MET A 114 -12.64 -10.41 -11.78
C MET A 114 -12.66 -9.74 -13.15
N GLY A 115 -11.77 -8.79 -13.42
CA GLY A 115 -11.73 -8.01 -14.65
C GLY A 115 -10.34 -7.54 -15.05
N THR A 116 -10.23 -7.01 -16.27
CA THR A 116 -8.95 -6.67 -16.89
C THR A 116 -8.23 -5.49 -16.22
N THR A 117 -8.96 -4.56 -15.59
CA THR A 117 -8.35 -3.49 -14.79
C THR A 117 -7.52 -4.08 -13.64
N HIS A 118 -8.02 -5.12 -12.96
CA HIS A 118 -7.26 -5.86 -11.97
C HIS A 118 -6.01 -6.49 -12.60
N GLY A 119 -6.19 -7.22 -13.71
CA GLY A 119 -5.11 -7.93 -14.38
C GLY A 119 -3.99 -7.04 -14.93
N ASP A 120 -4.26 -5.77 -15.17
CA ASP A 120 -3.23 -4.81 -15.62
C ASP A 120 -2.24 -4.40 -14.51
N TYR A 121 -2.56 -4.66 -13.23
CA TYR A 121 -1.77 -4.17 -12.08
C TYR A 121 -1.43 -5.24 -11.04
N PHE A 122 -2.24 -6.29 -10.92
CA PHE A 122 -2.07 -7.32 -9.90
C PHE A 122 -2.20 -8.71 -10.52
N TYR A 123 -1.16 -9.54 -10.34
CA TYR A 123 -1.13 -10.89 -10.89
C TYR A 123 -1.68 -11.91 -9.89
N GLY A 124 -2.98 -11.93 -9.76
CA GLY A 124 -3.69 -12.83 -8.85
C GLY A 124 -4.57 -12.10 -7.84
N GLU A 125 -5.01 -12.83 -6.83
CA GLU A 125 -5.84 -12.27 -5.76
C GLU A 125 -5.00 -11.38 -4.84
N ILE A 126 -5.49 -10.16 -4.59
CA ILE A 126 -4.95 -9.30 -3.53
C ILE A 126 -5.42 -9.90 -2.20
N PRO A 127 -4.50 -10.36 -1.34
CA PRO A 127 -4.87 -11.07 -0.14
C PRO A 127 -5.43 -10.16 0.95
N CYS A 128 -6.27 -10.75 1.83
CA CYS A 128 -6.55 -10.22 3.15
C CYS A 128 -5.75 -11.02 4.17
N THR A 129 -5.14 -10.35 5.13
CA THR A 129 -4.41 -11.03 6.21
C THR A 129 -5.36 -11.84 7.09
N ARG A 130 -4.83 -12.77 7.88
CA ARG A 130 -5.56 -13.32 9.02
C ARG A 130 -5.88 -12.23 10.04
N LYS A 131 -6.78 -12.53 10.97
CA LYS A 131 -6.95 -11.71 12.18
C LYS A 131 -5.66 -11.72 13.01
N MET A 132 -5.36 -10.59 13.62
CA MET A 132 -4.31 -10.51 14.63
C MET A 132 -4.75 -11.18 15.93
N SER A 133 -3.80 -11.76 16.65
CA SER A 133 -4.05 -12.33 17.98
C SER A 133 -4.22 -11.23 19.04
N GLU A 134 -4.74 -11.60 20.20
CA GLU A 134 -4.88 -10.66 21.34
C GLU A 134 -3.51 -10.14 21.80
N GLU A 135 -2.48 -10.99 21.78
CA GLU A 135 -1.10 -10.62 22.15
C GLU A 135 -0.49 -9.63 21.14
N GLU A 136 -0.70 -9.85 19.83
CA GLU A 136 -0.25 -8.94 18.77
C GLU A 136 -0.92 -7.57 18.89
N ILE A 137 -2.24 -7.54 19.18
CA ILE A 137 -2.99 -6.30 19.35
C ILE A 137 -2.57 -5.55 20.63
N ALA A 138 -2.33 -6.26 21.73
CA ALA A 138 -1.93 -5.67 23.00
C ALA A 138 -0.45 -5.28 23.06
N GLY A 139 0.37 -5.81 22.15
CA GLY A 139 1.80 -5.60 22.06
C GLY A 139 2.20 -4.39 21.20
N GLN A 140 3.13 -4.58 20.29
CA GLN A 140 3.57 -3.55 19.34
C GLN A 140 2.71 -3.61 18.07
N TYR A 141 1.49 -3.10 18.18
CA TYR A 141 0.43 -3.26 17.19
C TYR A 141 0.87 -2.95 15.75
N GLU A 142 1.55 -1.83 15.51
CA GLU A 142 1.98 -1.42 14.18
C GLU A 142 3.12 -2.31 13.66
N LEU A 143 4.03 -2.75 14.53
CA LEU A 143 5.06 -3.74 14.17
C LEU A 143 4.42 -5.08 13.79
N GLU A 144 3.48 -5.56 14.59
CA GLU A 144 2.78 -6.82 14.35
C GLU A 144 1.87 -6.75 13.11
N THR A 145 1.31 -5.58 12.81
CA THR A 145 0.61 -5.33 11.54
C THR A 145 1.56 -5.58 10.36
N GLY A 146 2.79 -5.10 10.42
CA GLY A 146 3.82 -5.40 9.42
C GLY A 146 4.13 -6.88 9.32
N ASN A 147 4.27 -7.55 10.46
CA ASN A 147 4.59 -8.99 10.53
C ASN A 147 3.50 -9.86 9.90
N VAL A 148 2.20 -9.59 10.17
CA VAL A 148 1.11 -10.36 9.55
C VAL A 148 0.98 -10.10 8.05
N ILE A 149 1.37 -8.91 7.57
CA ILE A 149 1.48 -8.64 6.13
C ILE A 149 2.58 -9.52 5.53
N VAL A 150 3.78 -9.52 6.10
CA VAL A 150 4.91 -10.34 5.61
C VAL A 150 4.57 -11.83 5.65
N GLU A 151 3.92 -12.30 6.72
CA GLU A 151 3.41 -13.68 6.81
C GLU A 151 2.47 -14.03 5.64
N THR A 152 1.57 -13.10 5.27
CA THR A 152 0.61 -13.28 4.17
C THR A 152 1.30 -13.42 2.81
N PHE A 153 2.51 -12.88 2.67
CA PHE A 153 3.32 -12.94 1.44
C PHE A 153 4.38 -14.02 1.44
N LYS A 154 4.42 -14.93 2.42
CA LYS A 154 5.43 -15.99 2.52
C LYS A 154 5.59 -16.83 1.24
N ASP A 155 4.48 -17.09 0.54
CA ASP A 155 4.43 -17.87 -0.69
C ASP A 155 3.97 -17.04 -1.91
N LYS A 156 4.17 -15.73 -1.87
CA LYS A 156 3.75 -14.76 -2.91
C LYS A 156 4.87 -13.75 -3.18
N GLU A 157 4.97 -13.33 -4.42
CA GLU A 157 5.86 -12.23 -4.79
C GLU A 157 5.17 -10.88 -4.55
N PRO A 158 5.73 -10.01 -3.69
CA PRO A 158 5.16 -8.70 -3.43
C PRO A 158 5.12 -7.80 -4.67
N ASP A 159 6.04 -8.00 -5.62
CA ASP A 159 6.11 -7.20 -6.85
C ASP A 159 4.99 -7.58 -7.84
N ASP A 160 4.49 -8.82 -7.80
CA ASP A 160 3.39 -9.28 -8.64
C ASP A 160 2.02 -8.83 -8.13
N VAL A 161 1.89 -8.69 -6.82
CA VAL A 161 0.65 -8.25 -6.15
C VAL A 161 0.98 -7.15 -5.13
N PRO A 162 1.24 -5.90 -5.60
CA PRO A 162 1.72 -4.82 -4.75
C PRO A 162 0.63 -4.21 -3.85
N ALA A 163 -0.17 -5.04 -3.20
CA ALA A 163 -1.24 -4.64 -2.28
C ALA A 163 -1.63 -5.75 -1.31
N VAL A 164 -2.13 -5.38 -0.15
CA VAL A 164 -2.71 -6.26 0.85
C VAL A 164 -3.84 -5.54 1.60
N LEU A 165 -4.82 -6.28 2.05
CA LEU A 165 -5.81 -5.82 3.01
C LEU A 165 -5.47 -6.38 4.40
N VAL A 166 -5.27 -5.52 5.38
CA VAL A 166 -5.16 -5.96 6.77
C VAL A 166 -6.56 -6.16 7.34
N HIS A 167 -6.84 -7.37 7.81
CA HIS A 167 -8.16 -7.77 8.31
C HIS A 167 -8.70 -6.77 9.33
N SER A 168 -9.93 -6.29 9.14
CA SER A 168 -10.63 -5.30 9.97
C SER A 168 -9.97 -3.93 10.08
N HIS A 169 -8.92 -3.63 9.28
CA HIS A 169 -8.19 -2.37 9.33
C HIS A 169 -8.26 -1.61 8.00
N GLY A 170 -7.44 -1.97 7.04
CA GLY A 170 -7.39 -1.26 5.76
C GLY A 170 -6.28 -1.74 4.84
N PRO A 171 -6.15 -1.11 3.66
CA PRO A 171 -5.16 -1.49 2.67
C PRO A 171 -3.77 -0.92 2.98
N PHE A 172 -2.76 -1.69 2.61
CA PHE A 172 -1.41 -1.25 2.32
C PHE A 172 -1.10 -1.54 0.86
N THR A 173 -0.53 -0.57 0.15
CA THR A 173 -0.02 -0.75 -1.21
C THR A 173 1.41 -0.28 -1.29
N TRP A 174 2.16 -0.81 -2.24
CA TRP A 174 3.55 -0.43 -2.46
C TRP A 174 3.87 -0.36 -3.95
N GLY A 175 5.07 0.11 -4.27
CA GLY A 175 5.56 0.21 -5.62
C GLY A 175 7.02 0.57 -5.68
N SER A 176 7.56 0.76 -6.89
CA SER A 176 8.95 1.11 -7.13
C SER A 176 9.36 2.47 -6.54
N ASP A 177 8.39 3.35 -6.31
CA ASP A 177 8.55 4.67 -5.70
C ASP A 177 7.23 5.13 -5.06
N PRO A 178 7.21 6.27 -4.31
CA PRO A 178 6.00 6.78 -3.66
C PRO A 178 4.82 7.04 -4.61
N PHE A 179 5.06 7.50 -5.83
CA PHE A 179 4.00 7.79 -6.80
C PHE A 179 3.38 6.52 -7.35
N ASN A 180 4.20 5.52 -7.65
CA ASN A 180 3.73 4.20 -8.08
C ASN A 180 2.94 3.50 -6.98
N ALA A 181 3.35 3.62 -5.72
CA ALA A 181 2.59 3.11 -4.58
C ALA A 181 1.20 3.77 -4.46
N VAL A 182 1.09 5.09 -4.67
CA VAL A 182 -0.20 5.81 -4.70
C VAL A 182 -1.04 5.38 -5.91
N HIS A 183 -0.41 5.21 -7.08
CA HIS A 183 -1.11 4.70 -8.26
C HIS A 183 -1.78 3.35 -7.96
N ASN A 184 -1.06 2.43 -7.35
CA ASN A 184 -1.59 1.12 -6.95
C ASN A 184 -2.73 1.25 -5.91
N ALA A 185 -2.66 2.22 -5.00
CA ALA A 185 -3.75 2.49 -4.05
C ALA A 185 -5.02 2.98 -4.74
N VAL A 186 -4.91 3.87 -5.73
CA VAL A 186 -6.04 4.33 -6.54
C VAL A 186 -6.67 3.15 -7.30
N VAL A 187 -5.84 2.34 -7.96
CA VAL A 187 -6.32 1.17 -8.70
C VAL A 187 -7.00 0.17 -7.78
N LEU A 188 -6.41 -0.10 -6.60
CA LEU A 188 -7.02 -1.00 -5.60
C LEU A 188 -8.41 -0.52 -5.19
N GLU A 189 -8.58 0.76 -4.89
CA GLU A 189 -9.88 1.33 -4.50
C GLU A 189 -10.92 1.15 -5.61
N GLU A 190 -10.55 1.45 -6.87
CA GLU A 190 -11.42 1.30 -8.04
C GLU A 190 -11.82 -0.16 -8.30
N ILE A 191 -10.87 -1.11 -8.21
CA ILE A 191 -11.21 -2.52 -8.41
C ILE A 191 -12.05 -3.10 -7.26
N CYS A 192 -11.87 -2.63 -6.02
CA CYS A 192 -12.76 -2.99 -4.92
C CYS A 192 -14.20 -2.52 -5.19
N PHE A 193 -14.37 -1.27 -5.64
CA PHE A 193 -15.68 -0.76 -6.08
C PHE A 193 -16.28 -1.63 -7.19
N MET A 194 -15.53 -1.88 -8.27
CA MET A 194 -16.00 -2.69 -9.40
C MET A 194 -16.35 -4.11 -8.98
N ASN A 195 -15.51 -4.75 -8.16
CA ASN A 195 -15.74 -6.12 -7.72
C ASN A 195 -16.98 -6.24 -6.82
N PHE A 196 -17.19 -5.28 -5.90
CA PHE A 196 -18.39 -5.24 -5.09
C PHE A 196 -19.65 -5.20 -5.96
N HIS A 197 -19.71 -4.30 -6.94
CA HIS A 197 -20.86 -4.17 -7.83
C HIS A 197 -21.03 -5.39 -8.76
N ALA A 198 -19.93 -5.92 -9.30
CA ALA A 198 -19.98 -7.12 -10.12
C ALA A 198 -20.53 -8.32 -9.33
N HIS A 199 -20.15 -8.45 -8.05
CA HIS A 199 -20.66 -9.50 -7.18
C HIS A 199 -22.14 -9.30 -6.81
N MET A 200 -22.58 -8.06 -6.63
CA MET A 200 -24.00 -7.74 -6.43
C MET A 200 -24.85 -8.08 -7.65
N LEU A 201 -24.31 -7.83 -8.86
CA LEU A 201 -25.01 -8.15 -10.13
C LEU A 201 -25.02 -9.65 -10.44
N ASN A 202 -23.96 -10.35 -10.10
CA ASN A 202 -23.81 -11.80 -10.30
C ASN A 202 -23.03 -12.42 -9.13
N PRO A 203 -23.69 -12.86 -8.04
CA PRO A 203 -23.04 -13.45 -6.87
C PRO A 203 -22.25 -14.74 -7.18
N GLN A 204 -22.55 -15.42 -8.29
CA GLN A 204 -21.85 -16.63 -8.72
C GLN A 204 -20.59 -16.34 -9.57
N LYS A 205 -20.32 -15.07 -9.87
CA LYS A 205 -19.16 -14.69 -10.67
C LYS A 205 -17.87 -15.02 -9.92
N GLY A 206 -17.07 -15.91 -10.50
CA GLY A 206 -15.70 -16.23 -10.06
C GLY A 206 -14.65 -15.32 -10.68
N ASN A 207 -13.40 -15.77 -10.60
CA ASN A 207 -12.26 -15.11 -11.24
C ASN A 207 -12.46 -14.98 -12.75
N MET A 208 -11.74 -14.02 -13.35
CA MET A 208 -11.58 -13.97 -14.81
C MET A 208 -10.79 -15.21 -15.28
N GLN A 209 -10.82 -15.49 -16.58
CA GLN A 209 -10.03 -16.55 -17.18
C GLN A 209 -8.53 -16.29 -16.95
N GLN A 210 -7.77 -17.34 -16.63
CA GLN A 210 -6.33 -17.22 -16.36
C GLN A 210 -5.58 -16.65 -17.58
N GLU A 211 -5.93 -17.09 -18.78
CA GLU A 211 -5.33 -16.63 -20.02
C GLU A 211 -5.57 -15.13 -20.26
N LEU A 212 -6.71 -14.60 -19.79
CA LEU A 212 -7.01 -13.17 -19.87
C LEU A 212 -6.20 -12.38 -18.83
N LEU A 213 -6.05 -12.91 -17.63
CA LEU A 213 -5.18 -12.34 -16.58
C LEU A 213 -3.72 -12.29 -17.08
N ASP A 214 -3.21 -13.41 -17.58
CA ASP A 214 -1.84 -13.50 -18.12
C ASP A 214 -1.62 -12.49 -19.26
N LYS A 215 -2.57 -12.41 -20.18
CA LYS A 215 -2.51 -11.46 -21.31
C LYS A 215 -2.40 -10.02 -20.83
N HIS A 216 -3.22 -9.63 -19.84
CA HIS A 216 -3.25 -8.26 -19.34
C HIS A 216 -2.02 -7.92 -18.50
N TYR A 217 -1.62 -8.80 -17.60
CA TYR A 217 -0.45 -8.57 -16.76
C TYR A 217 0.84 -8.53 -17.58
N LEU A 218 1.09 -9.57 -18.37
CA LEU A 218 2.37 -9.73 -19.10
C LEU A 218 2.58 -8.68 -20.19
N ARG A 219 1.51 -8.10 -20.75
CA ARG A 219 1.66 -7.00 -21.74
C ARG A 219 2.24 -5.72 -21.10
N LYS A 220 2.13 -5.55 -19.76
CA LYS A 220 2.66 -4.40 -19.00
C LYS A 220 3.94 -4.74 -18.23
N HIS A 221 4.02 -5.93 -17.64
CA HIS A 221 5.05 -6.31 -16.67
C HIS A 221 5.97 -7.42 -17.17
N GLY A 222 5.64 -8.09 -18.28
CA GLY A 222 6.44 -9.18 -18.85
C GLY A 222 7.70 -8.70 -19.58
N LYS A 223 8.61 -9.63 -19.86
CA LYS A 223 9.85 -9.38 -20.61
C LYS A 223 9.61 -8.71 -21.98
N ASN A 224 8.43 -8.90 -22.57
CA ASN A 224 8.02 -8.36 -23.86
C ASN A 224 6.87 -7.35 -23.67
N ALA A 225 6.90 -6.55 -22.61
CA ALA A 225 5.88 -5.54 -22.36
C ALA A 225 5.80 -4.55 -23.54
N TYR A 226 4.58 -4.22 -23.96
CA TYR A 226 4.33 -3.33 -25.10
C TYR A 226 3.19 -2.34 -24.86
N TYR A 227 2.62 -2.34 -23.63
CA TYR A 227 1.46 -1.52 -23.29
C TYR A 227 1.69 -0.81 -21.95
N GLY A 228 1.26 0.44 -21.84
CA GLY A 228 1.29 1.19 -20.57
C GLY A 228 2.65 1.78 -20.22
N GLN A 229 3.50 2.02 -21.22
CA GLN A 229 4.78 2.73 -21.06
C GLN A 229 4.56 4.24 -21.04
#